data_7113569b021ae6086b869462e943f62a
#
_entry.id   7113569b021ae6086b869462e943f62a
#
_cell.length_a   1.000
_cell.length_b   1.000
_cell.length_c   1.000
_cell.angle_alpha   90.00
_cell.angle_beta   90.00
_cell.angle_gamma   90.00
#
_symmetry.space_group_name_H-M   'P 1'
#
loop_
_entity.id
_entity.type
_entity.pdbx_description
1 polymer ?
#
loop_
_entity_poly.entity_id
_entity_poly.type
_entity_poly.pdbx_seq_one_letter_code
_entity_poly.pdbx_strand_id
1 'polypeptide(L)'
;MSRVLAMGLFLILAAPFASAKSKHCTVRIHAQGNENDGSVFATPVTTPISGKNIFIEKIPAISEHDVSAYRPYTASDGSFGALLQLDDHGRLALDTLSVERRGGTLLIFVNGRVITELLVDRRVSDGQIFIASGLTPVDIASMQKTWRQIDAKKRK
;
A
#
# COMPACT_ATOMS: atom_id res chain seq x y z
N MET A 1 58.99 -39.75 -10.84
CA MET A 1 58.28 -38.56 -11.33
C MET A 1 56.80 -38.88 -11.38
N SER A 2 56.08 -38.66 -10.29
CA SER A 2 54.62 -38.92 -10.19
C SER A 2 53.89 -37.61 -10.08
N ARG A 3 53.07 -37.29 -11.09
CA ARG A 3 52.16 -36.17 -11.09
C ARG A 3 50.84 -36.59 -10.50
N VAL A 4 50.53 -36.09 -9.28
CA VAL A 4 49.20 -36.25 -8.66
C VAL A 4 48.33 -35.12 -9.15
N LEU A 5 47.27 -35.47 -9.91
CA LEU A 5 46.25 -34.58 -10.40
C LEU A 5 45.18 -34.48 -9.30
N ALA A 6 45.11 -33.34 -8.61
CA ALA A 6 44.07 -33.04 -7.65
C ALA A 6 42.82 -32.52 -8.38
N MET A 7 41.77 -33.34 -8.42
CA MET A 7 40.46 -33.02 -8.99
C MET A 7 39.63 -32.35 -7.89
N GLY A 8 39.52 -31.01 -7.95
CA GLY A 8 38.69 -30.24 -7.03
C GLY A 8 37.21 -30.41 -7.35
N LEU A 9 36.47 -31.02 -6.42
CA LEU A 9 35.04 -31.21 -6.47
C LEU A 9 34.36 -29.86 -6.05
N PHE A 10 33.82 -29.13 -7.01
CA PHE A 10 33.05 -27.92 -6.75
C PHE A 10 31.63 -28.31 -6.34
N LEU A 11 31.35 -28.27 -5.04
CA LEU A 11 30.01 -28.51 -4.50
C LEU A 11 29.18 -27.24 -4.66
N ILE A 12 28.34 -27.16 -5.68
CA ILE A 12 27.37 -26.06 -5.86
C ILE A 12 26.25 -26.27 -4.85
N LEU A 13 26.28 -25.47 -3.76
CA LEU A 13 25.18 -25.40 -2.82
C LEU A 13 24.02 -24.62 -3.46
N ALA A 14 23.04 -25.34 -4.01
CA ALA A 14 21.78 -24.74 -4.43
C ALA A 14 20.96 -24.37 -3.18
N ALA A 15 21.00 -23.09 -2.82
CA ALA A 15 20.10 -22.57 -1.78
C ALA A 15 18.65 -22.68 -2.27
N PRO A 16 17.73 -23.28 -1.48
CA PRO A 16 16.33 -23.31 -1.83
C PRO A 16 15.80 -21.88 -1.79
N PHE A 17 15.31 -21.38 -2.93
CA PHE A 17 14.48 -20.17 -2.95
C PHE A 17 13.23 -20.48 -2.13
N ALA A 18 13.19 -20.02 -0.88
CA ALA A 18 12.00 -20.02 -0.07
C ALA A 18 10.96 -19.14 -0.76
N SER A 19 10.01 -19.77 -1.44
CA SER A 19 8.83 -19.09 -1.99
C SER A 19 8.06 -18.53 -0.81
N ALA A 20 8.25 -17.25 -0.52
CA ALA A 20 7.48 -16.56 0.50
C ALA A 20 6.01 -16.62 0.07
N LYS A 21 5.19 -17.37 0.83
CA LYS A 21 3.74 -17.39 0.68
C LYS A 21 3.28 -15.94 0.71
N SER A 22 2.81 -15.39 -0.42
CA SER A 22 2.37 -14.01 -0.49
C SER A 22 1.17 -13.85 0.45
N LYS A 23 1.38 -13.03 1.46
CA LYS A 23 0.35 -12.64 2.43
C LYS A 23 -0.77 -11.88 1.71
N HIS A 24 -1.97 -11.85 2.33
CA HIS A 24 -3.03 -10.94 1.91
C HIS A 24 -2.52 -9.50 1.93
N CYS A 25 -3.03 -8.68 1.03
CA CYS A 25 -2.67 -7.27 0.99
C CYS A 25 -3.26 -6.55 2.21
N THR A 26 -2.45 -5.72 2.86
CA THR A 26 -2.94 -4.79 3.87
C THR A 26 -2.90 -3.37 3.30
N VAL A 27 -4.00 -2.65 3.45
CA VAL A 27 -4.11 -1.22 3.13
C VAL A 27 -4.59 -0.50 4.37
N ARG A 28 -3.91 0.57 4.74
CA ARG A 28 -4.30 1.41 5.87
C ARG A 28 -4.16 2.87 5.49
N ILE A 29 -5.21 3.63 5.76
CA ILE A 29 -5.25 5.06 5.49
C ILE A 29 -5.38 5.78 6.82
N HIS A 30 -4.35 6.53 7.14
CA HIS A 30 -4.26 7.30 8.38
C HIS A 30 -4.46 8.79 8.09
N ALA A 31 -5.28 9.44 8.89
CA ALA A 31 -5.42 10.88 8.86
C ALA A 31 -4.26 11.56 9.58
N GLN A 32 -3.92 12.76 9.12
CA GLN A 32 -3.02 13.64 9.87
C GLN A 32 -3.64 13.94 11.22
N GLY A 33 -2.88 13.65 12.28
CA GLY A 33 -3.22 13.94 13.68
C GLY A 33 -2.58 15.24 14.15
N ASN A 34 -2.76 15.52 15.44
CA ASN A 34 -2.16 16.68 16.09
C ASN A 34 -0.94 16.24 16.90
N GLU A 35 0.15 17.01 16.85
CA GLU A 35 1.34 16.79 17.65
C GLU A 35 1.03 16.77 19.16
N ASN A 36 0.05 17.58 19.58
CA ASN A 36 -0.35 17.70 20.99
C ASN A 36 -1.18 16.52 21.52
N ASP A 37 -1.62 15.59 20.65
CA ASP A 37 -2.39 14.41 21.08
C ASP A 37 -1.52 13.40 21.85
N GLY A 38 -0.20 13.60 21.84
CA GLY A 38 0.77 12.74 22.52
C GLY A 38 1.03 11.42 21.82
N SER A 39 2.08 10.72 22.24
CA SER A 39 2.56 9.47 21.62
C SER A 39 1.61 8.30 21.74
N VAL A 40 0.56 8.41 22.52
CA VAL A 40 -0.48 7.37 22.64
C VAL A 40 -1.41 7.37 21.41
N PHE A 41 -1.74 8.55 20.89
CA PHE A 41 -2.72 8.71 19.81
C PHE A 41 -2.11 9.07 18.47
N ALA A 42 -0.94 9.68 18.43
CA ALA A 42 -0.27 10.12 17.23
C ALA A 42 1.15 9.54 17.09
N THR A 43 1.58 9.35 15.85
CA THR A 43 2.92 8.85 15.50
C THR A 43 3.54 9.78 14.47
N PRO A 44 4.81 10.23 14.65
CA PRO A 44 5.51 11.02 13.66
C PRO A 44 5.87 10.16 12.44
N VAL A 45 5.62 10.69 11.24
CA VAL A 45 5.94 10.04 9.95
C VAL A 45 6.45 11.10 8.99
N THR A 46 7.47 10.75 8.20
CA THR A 46 7.92 11.58 7.08
C THR A 46 7.08 11.24 5.85
N THR A 47 6.49 12.24 5.23
CA THR A 47 5.67 12.06 4.03
C THR A 47 6.53 11.72 2.83
N PRO A 48 6.12 10.79 1.96
CA PRO A 48 6.96 10.27 0.88
C PRO A 48 7.14 11.24 -0.29
N ILE A 49 6.21 12.17 -0.51
CA ILE A 49 6.23 13.10 -1.64
C ILE A 49 6.76 14.47 -1.21
N SER A 50 6.14 15.07 -0.17
CA SER A 50 6.51 16.41 0.29
C SER A 50 7.73 16.46 1.22
N GLY A 51 8.14 15.30 1.76
CA GLY A 51 9.27 15.19 2.70
C GLY A 51 9.03 15.85 4.06
N LYS A 52 7.78 16.21 4.37
CA LYS A 52 7.41 16.85 5.64
C LYS A 52 7.30 15.83 6.75
N ASN A 53 7.70 16.21 7.95
CA ASN A 53 7.38 15.44 9.15
C ASN A 53 6.01 15.86 9.65
N ILE A 54 5.08 14.93 9.70
CA ILE A 54 3.73 15.13 10.23
C ILE A 54 3.42 14.06 11.27
N PHE A 55 2.43 14.33 12.10
CA PHE A 55 1.85 13.32 12.98
C PHE A 55 0.64 12.69 12.31
N ILE A 56 0.49 11.39 12.44
CA ILE A 56 -0.69 10.66 11.97
C ILE A 56 -1.41 9.99 13.14
N GLU A 57 -2.71 9.88 13.04
CA GLU A 57 -3.51 9.11 13.98
C GLU A 57 -3.10 7.63 13.92
N LYS A 58 -2.90 6.97 15.08
CA LYS A 58 -2.47 5.57 15.13
C LYS A 58 -3.51 4.60 14.61
N ILE A 59 -4.78 4.94 14.77
CA ILE A 59 -5.88 4.12 14.26
C ILE A 59 -6.16 4.54 12.82
N PRO A 60 -6.08 3.62 11.85
CA PRO A 60 -6.43 3.95 10.48
C PRO A 60 -7.92 4.26 10.38
N ALA A 61 -8.25 5.31 9.62
CA ALA A 61 -9.64 5.67 9.35
C ALA A 61 -10.28 4.72 8.33
N ILE A 62 -9.47 4.12 7.45
CA ILE A 62 -9.88 3.14 6.44
C ILE A 62 -8.83 2.03 6.42
N SER A 63 -9.29 0.78 6.31
CA SER A 63 -8.44 -0.41 6.32
C SER A 63 -8.67 -1.30 5.11
N GLU A 64 -7.90 -2.39 5.01
CA GLU A 64 -8.07 -3.43 3.99
C GLU A 64 -9.46 -4.08 3.98
N HIS A 65 -10.17 -4.04 5.11
CA HIS A 65 -11.53 -4.60 5.23
C HIS A 65 -12.58 -3.78 4.50
N ASP A 66 -12.30 -2.50 4.30
CA ASP A 66 -13.18 -1.54 3.65
C ASP A 66 -13.00 -1.52 2.12
N VAL A 67 -12.03 -2.28 1.58
CA VAL A 67 -11.76 -2.35 0.15
C VAL A 67 -12.52 -3.51 -0.48
N SER A 68 -13.39 -3.22 -1.45
CA SER A 68 -14.21 -4.22 -2.14
C SER A 68 -13.61 -4.69 -3.47
N ALA A 69 -12.87 -3.82 -4.16
CA ALA A 69 -12.28 -4.10 -5.46
C ALA A 69 -11.11 -3.17 -5.76
N TYR A 70 -10.29 -3.53 -6.77
CA TYR A 70 -9.18 -2.69 -7.20
C TYR A 70 -9.00 -2.75 -8.72
N ARG A 71 -8.31 -1.75 -9.29
CA ARG A 71 -7.86 -1.73 -10.68
C ARG A 71 -6.41 -1.27 -10.73
N PRO A 72 -5.46 -2.15 -11.06
CA PRO A 72 -4.06 -1.78 -11.20
C PRO A 72 -3.79 -1.12 -12.55
N TYR A 73 -2.76 -0.31 -12.62
CA TYR A 73 -2.21 0.24 -13.86
C TYR A 73 -0.71 0.46 -13.72
N THR A 74 -0.01 0.59 -14.86
CA THR A 74 1.41 0.93 -14.88
C THR A 74 1.54 2.45 -14.79
N ALA A 75 2.31 2.94 -13.84
CA ALA A 75 2.61 4.35 -13.67
C ALA A 75 3.72 4.81 -14.64
N SER A 76 3.82 6.12 -14.86
CA SER A 76 4.81 6.71 -15.78
C SER A 76 6.26 6.54 -15.34
N ASP A 77 6.49 6.32 -14.03
CA ASP A 77 7.81 6.07 -13.43
C ASP A 77 8.26 4.60 -13.50
N GLY A 78 7.45 3.74 -14.14
CA GLY A 78 7.69 2.30 -14.24
C GLY A 78 7.25 1.48 -13.02
N SER A 79 6.76 2.12 -11.96
CA SER A 79 6.09 1.47 -10.84
C SER A 79 4.63 1.15 -11.19
N PHE A 80 3.86 0.70 -10.22
CA PHE A 80 2.43 0.50 -10.38
C PHE A 80 1.64 1.50 -9.55
N GLY A 81 0.45 1.83 -10.03
CA GLY A 81 -0.59 2.49 -9.29
C GLY A 81 -1.83 1.61 -9.19
N ALA A 82 -2.81 2.04 -8.43
CA ALA A 82 -4.09 1.35 -8.33
C ALA A 82 -5.23 2.30 -8.00
N LEU A 83 -6.39 2.05 -8.57
CA LEU A 83 -7.65 2.58 -8.10
C LEU A 83 -8.23 1.56 -7.11
N LEU A 84 -8.50 1.98 -5.89
CA LEU A 84 -9.20 1.19 -4.88
C LEU A 84 -10.66 1.61 -4.85
N GLN A 85 -11.57 0.64 -4.89
CA GLN A 85 -12.99 0.84 -4.68
C GLN A 85 -13.34 0.37 -3.28
N LEU A 86 -13.87 1.28 -2.47
CA LEU A 86 -14.33 0.97 -1.11
C LEU A 86 -15.74 0.36 -1.14
N ASP A 87 -16.08 -0.36 -0.11
CA ASP A 87 -17.43 -0.78 0.20
C ASP A 87 -18.27 0.39 0.78
N ASP A 88 -19.50 0.14 1.20
CA ASP A 88 -20.37 1.18 1.73
C ASP A 88 -19.85 1.77 3.05
N HIS A 89 -19.24 0.96 3.91
CA HIS A 89 -18.64 1.42 5.16
C HIS A 89 -17.43 2.32 4.89
N GLY A 90 -16.50 1.87 4.06
CA GLY A 90 -15.31 2.65 3.67
C GLY A 90 -15.67 3.92 2.90
N ARG A 91 -16.70 3.86 2.04
CA ARG A 91 -17.20 5.03 1.30
C ARG A 91 -17.73 6.11 2.26
N LEU A 92 -18.52 5.70 3.26
CA LEU A 92 -19.04 6.63 4.28
C LEU A 92 -17.90 7.21 5.13
N ALA A 93 -16.95 6.37 5.54
CA ALA A 93 -15.77 6.81 6.29
C ALA A 93 -14.94 7.83 5.49
N LEU A 94 -14.70 7.58 4.19
CA LEU A 94 -13.98 8.51 3.31
C LEU A 94 -14.73 9.83 3.11
N ASP A 95 -16.05 9.77 2.92
CA ASP A 95 -16.90 10.96 2.78
C ASP A 95 -16.81 11.84 4.03
N THR A 96 -17.02 11.27 5.20
CA THR A 96 -16.90 11.97 6.49
C THR A 96 -15.50 12.54 6.69
N LEU A 97 -14.46 11.74 6.48
CA LEU A 97 -13.07 12.13 6.64
C LEU A 97 -12.69 13.30 5.71
N SER A 98 -13.17 13.28 4.47
CA SER A 98 -12.89 14.33 3.48
C SER A 98 -13.58 15.67 3.79
N VAL A 99 -14.62 15.65 4.60
CA VAL A 99 -15.28 16.87 5.12
C VAL A 99 -14.58 17.37 6.38
N GLU A 100 -14.36 16.48 7.35
CA GLU A 100 -13.83 16.84 8.67
C GLU A 100 -12.34 17.22 8.65
N ARG A 101 -11.55 16.61 7.76
CA ARG A 101 -10.10 16.80 7.64
C ARG A 101 -9.71 17.64 6.43
N ARG A 102 -10.58 18.52 5.97
CA ARG A 102 -10.29 19.37 4.82
C ARG A 102 -9.05 20.24 5.07
N GLY A 103 -8.12 20.24 4.10
CA GLY A 103 -6.80 20.88 4.21
C GLY A 103 -5.75 20.04 4.91
N GLY A 104 -6.12 18.91 5.51
CA GLY A 104 -5.19 17.93 6.09
C GLY A 104 -4.67 16.92 5.08
N THR A 105 -3.76 16.08 5.55
CA THR A 105 -3.11 15.05 4.74
C THR A 105 -3.56 13.65 5.18
N LEU A 106 -3.84 12.77 4.22
CA LEU A 106 -4.02 11.34 4.44
C LEU A 106 -2.78 10.61 3.98
N LEU A 107 -2.29 9.66 4.79
CA LEU A 107 -1.21 8.78 4.39
C LEU A 107 -1.73 7.38 4.09
N ILE A 108 -1.31 6.85 2.94
CA ILE A 108 -1.68 5.51 2.49
C ILE A 108 -0.51 4.57 2.69
N PHE A 109 -0.75 3.54 3.48
CA PHE A 109 0.17 2.43 3.70
C PHE A 109 -0.32 1.20 2.95
N VAL A 110 0.60 0.52 2.27
CA VAL A 110 0.35 -0.78 1.64
C VAL A 110 1.43 -1.74 2.11
N ASN A 111 1.02 -2.89 2.61
CA ASN A 111 1.92 -3.91 3.16
C ASN A 111 2.95 -3.37 4.15
N GLY A 112 2.52 -2.42 5.00
CA GLY A 112 3.34 -1.79 6.04
C GLY A 112 4.29 -0.69 5.56
N ARG A 113 4.28 -0.32 4.27
CA ARG A 113 5.08 0.77 3.71
C ARG A 113 4.21 1.98 3.40
N VAL A 114 4.69 3.18 3.70
CA VAL A 114 4.06 4.42 3.22
C VAL A 114 4.26 4.49 1.71
N ILE A 115 3.16 4.58 0.95
CA ILE A 115 3.19 4.63 -0.51
C ILE A 115 3.00 6.04 -1.02
N THR A 116 2.02 6.74 -0.50
CA THR A 116 1.68 8.08 -0.98
C THR A 116 0.98 8.91 0.10
N GLU A 117 0.94 10.20 -0.12
CA GLU A 117 0.16 11.16 0.66
C GLU A 117 -0.90 11.79 -0.24
N LEU A 118 -2.08 12.05 0.33
CA LEU A 118 -3.18 12.72 -0.36
C LEU A 118 -3.57 13.97 0.43
N LEU A 119 -3.56 15.12 -0.22
CA LEU A 119 -4.13 16.34 0.36
C LEU A 119 -5.67 16.27 0.23
N VAL A 120 -6.36 16.51 1.32
CA VAL A 120 -7.83 16.57 1.34
C VAL A 120 -8.27 17.97 0.89
N ASP A 121 -8.40 18.19 -0.39
CA ASP A 121 -8.78 19.48 -0.99
C ASP A 121 -10.29 19.61 -1.23
N ARG A 122 -11.00 18.49 -1.33
CA ARG A 122 -12.43 18.42 -1.63
C ARG A 122 -13.10 17.21 -0.96
N ARG A 123 -14.43 17.26 -0.91
CA ARG A 123 -15.24 16.13 -0.49
C ARG A 123 -15.14 14.96 -1.49
N VAL A 124 -14.96 13.75 -0.97
CA VAL A 124 -14.89 12.51 -1.75
C VAL A 124 -16.00 11.57 -1.28
N SER A 125 -17.05 11.44 -2.08
CA SER A 125 -18.25 10.65 -1.75
C SER A 125 -18.45 9.42 -2.63
N ASP A 126 -17.58 9.22 -3.62
CA ASP A 126 -17.66 8.10 -4.58
C ASP A 126 -17.03 6.80 -4.04
N GLY A 127 -16.34 6.86 -2.91
CA GLY A 127 -15.67 5.71 -2.32
C GLY A 127 -14.47 5.23 -3.12
N GLN A 128 -13.84 6.10 -3.91
CA GLN A 128 -12.67 5.77 -4.71
C GLN A 128 -11.41 6.42 -4.17
N ILE A 129 -10.33 5.64 -4.13
CA ILE A 129 -9.01 6.12 -3.72
C ILE A 129 -8.02 5.79 -4.82
N PHE A 130 -7.31 6.81 -5.28
CA PHE A 130 -6.36 6.69 -6.36
C PHE A 130 -4.93 6.75 -5.83
N ILE A 131 -4.18 5.66 -6.02
CA ILE A 131 -2.75 5.57 -5.74
C ILE A 131 -2.02 5.76 -7.07
N ALA A 132 -1.40 6.91 -7.27
CA ALA A 132 -0.81 7.29 -8.55
C ALA A 132 0.37 6.41 -8.97
N SER A 133 1.25 6.06 -8.03
CA SER A 133 2.47 5.27 -8.26
C SER A 133 3.05 4.71 -6.96
N GLY A 134 4.19 4.05 -7.03
CA GLY A 134 4.93 3.58 -5.86
C GLY A 134 4.60 2.15 -5.41
N LEU A 135 3.62 1.49 -6.02
CA LEU A 135 3.34 0.08 -5.79
C LEU A 135 4.33 -0.80 -6.56
N THR A 136 4.69 -1.92 -5.95
CA THR A 136 5.57 -2.93 -6.55
C THR A 136 4.75 -4.06 -7.19
N PRO A 137 5.37 -4.90 -8.06
CA PRO A 137 4.72 -6.12 -8.55
C PRO A 137 4.22 -7.04 -7.43
N VAL A 138 4.93 -7.07 -6.29
CA VAL A 138 4.53 -7.87 -5.11
C VAL A 138 3.27 -7.32 -4.47
N ASP A 139 3.12 -5.99 -4.40
CA ASP A 139 1.91 -5.35 -3.89
C ASP A 139 0.71 -5.67 -4.78
N ILE A 140 0.87 -5.56 -6.10
CA ILE A 140 -0.19 -5.92 -7.07
C ILE A 140 -0.58 -7.39 -6.96
N ALA A 141 0.40 -8.31 -6.83
CA ALA A 141 0.13 -9.73 -6.65
C ALA A 141 -0.62 -10.02 -5.33
N SER A 142 -0.32 -9.28 -4.26
CA SER A 142 -1.04 -9.40 -2.98
C SER A 142 -2.48 -8.84 -3.09
N MET A 143 -2.68 -7.72 -3.79
CA MET A 143 -4.01 -7.16 -4.08
C MET A 143 -4.87 -8.14 -4.88
N GLN A 144 -4.30 -8.78 -5.92
CA GLN A 144 -4.98 -9.76 -6.74
C GLN A 144 -5.50 -10.96 -5.94
N LYS A 145 -4.82 -11.34 -4.88
CA LYS A 145 -5.23 -12.43 -3.99
C LYS A 145 -6.28 -12.01 -2.96
N THR A 146 -6.35 -10.72 -2.67
CA THR A 146 -7.21 -10.19 -1.61
C THR A 146 -8.54 -9.69 -2.15
N TRP A 147 -8.53 -9.00 -3.30
CA TRP A 147 -9.71 -8.34 -3.84
C TRP A 147 -9.97 -8.71 -5.29
N ARG A 148 -11.24 -8.57 -5.69
CA ARG A 148 -11.62 -8.69 -7.10
C ARG A 148 -11.06 -7.51 -7.90
N GLN A 149 -10.68 -7.76 -9.14
CA GLN A 149 -10.28 -6.70 -10.06
C GLN A 149 -11.52 -6.08 -10.73
N ILE A 150 -11.59 -4.74 -10.74
CA ILE A 150 -12.60 -3.99 -11.49
C ILE A 150 -12.30 -4.19 -12.98
N ASP A 151 -13.34 -4.45 -13.79
CA ASP A 151 -13.25 -4.63 -15.25
C ASP A 151 -12.38 -5.82 -15.70
N ALA A 152 -12.14 -6.81 -14.85
CA ALA A 152 -11.66 -8.09 -15.32
C ALA A 152 -12.71 -8.66 -16.28
N LYS A 153 -12.51 -8.48 -17.59
CA LYS A 153 -13.34 -9.11 -18.63
C LYS A 153 -13.48 -10.59 -18.27
N LYS A 154 -14.71 -11.05 -18.00
CA LYS A 154 -15.01 -12.48 -17.91
C LYS A 154 -14.47 -13.11 -19.19
N ARG A 155 -13.34 -13.82 -19.11
CA ARG A 155 -12.91 -14.72 -20.17
C ARG A 155 -13.99 -15.81 -20.23
N LYS A 156 -14.84 -15.75 -21.28
CA LYS A 156 -15.72 -16.85 -21.66
C LYS A 156 -14.87 -18.01 -22.16
#